data_50bfa71aaad4d401601930d08be2ec69
#
_entry.id   50bfa71aaad4d401601930d08be2ec69
#
_cell.length_a   1.000
_cell.length_b   1.000
_cell.length_c   1.000
_cell.angle_alpha   90.00
_cell.angle_beta   90.00
_cell.angle_gamma   90.00
#
_symmetry.space_group_name_H-M   'P 1'
#
loop_
_entity.id
_entity.type
_entity.pdbx_description
1 polymer ?
#
loop_
_entity_poly.entity_id
_entity_poly.type
_entity_poly.pdbx_seq_one_letter_code
_entity_poly.pdbx_strand_id
1 'polypeptide(L)'
;MSSPKTHKVTLIPGDGIGPEVTQAVVRILEATGVKWEWERFAAGAEAFEIFGEYIPAALYESIERNRVALKGPVSTPIGGGFKSINVTLRKKYDLFANFRPIKNLPGLETHWPGVDLIIVRENTEGEYVGLEHEVVPGVVEAIKVITEKGSTRIAKFAFEYARKHGRKKIHSIHKANIMKLSDGLFLRCARTVAEGFPDIVYGEHIIDNTCMQLVMNPYQYDTLLLENLYGDIVSDLCAGLVGGLGLVPGANLGHECAIFEAVHGSAPDIAGKDVANPTALLQSAVLMLLHLDENAAAERVQKALETVYAERKTLTRDVGGKAGTSQFADAILAAMG
;
A
#
# COMPACT_ATOMS: atom_id res chain seq x y z
N MET A 1 26.97 9.80 -22.44
CA MET A 1 25.65 9.68 -21.87
C MET A 1 25.32 8.20 -21.86
N SER A 2 25.12 7.57 -20.70
CA SER A 2 24.71 6.16 -20.63
C SER A 2 23.33 6.02 -21.31
N SER A 3 23.13 4.96 -22.08
CA SER A 3 21.81 4.65 -22.65
C SER A 3 20.76 4.62 -21.52
N PRO A 4 19.56 5.17 -21.71
CA PRO A 4 18.53 5.14 -20.69
C PRO A 4 18.28 3.71 -20.26
N LYS A 5 18.29 3.45 -18.95
CA LYS A 5 18.03 2.14 -18.35
C LYS A 5 16.60 1.70 -18.68
N THR A 6 16.44 0.48 -19.19
CA THR A 6 15.10 -0.10 -19.36
C THR A 6 14.73 -0.85 -18.09
N HIS A 7 13.58 -0.53 -17.53
CA HIS A 7 13.04 -1.22 -16.35
C HIS A 7 12.08 -2.32 -16.78
N LYS A 8 12.40 -3.56 -16.40
CA LYS A 8 11.50 -4.70 -16.53
C LYS A 8 10.64 -4.79 -15.30
N VAL A 9 9.32 -4.74 -15.47
CA VAL A 9 8.36 -4.73 -14.39
C VAL A 9 7.27 -5.75 -14.65
N THR A 10 6.98 -6.58 -13.65
CA THR A 10 5.83 -7.48 -13.68
C THR A 10 4.55 -6.67 -13.49
N LEU A 11 3.63 -6.75 -14.44
CA LEU A 11 2.37 -6.05 -14.43
C LEU A 11 1.23 -7.01 -14.16
N ILE A 12 0.50 -6.79 -13.08
CA ILE A 12 -0.67 -7.59 -12.70
C ILE A 12 -1.89 -6.66 -12.73
N PRO A 13 -2.71 -6.66 -13.78
CA PRO A 13 -3.88 -5.79 -13.86
C PRO A 13 -4.88 -6.05 -12.72
N GLY A 14 -5.04 -7.32 -12.33
CA GLY A 14 -5.98 -7.73 -11.29
C GLY A 14 -7.41 -7.86 -11.80
N ASP A 15 -8.36 -7.88 -10.86
CA ASP A 15 -9.79 -8.15 -11.10
C ASP A 15 -10.63 -6.87 -11.05
N GLY A 16 -11.86 -6.95 -11.52
CA GLY A 16 -12.85 -5.89 -11.43
C GLY A 16 -12.41 -4.59 -12.10
N ILE A 17 -12.24 -3.51 -11.33
CA ILE A 17 -11.73 -2.22 -11.85
C ILE A 17 -10.23 -2.25 -12.19
N GLY A 18 -9.53 -3.31 -11.80
CA GLY A 18 -8.08 -3.45 -11.97
C GLY A 18 -7.59 -3.19 -13.39
N PRO A 19 -8.14 -3.84 -14.44
CA PRO A 19 -7.71 -3.63 -15.82
C PRO A 19 -7.81 -2.17 -16.28
N GLU A 20 -8.92 -1.45 -15.97
CA GLU A 20 -9.10 -0.07 -16.41
C GLU A 20 -8.18 0.91 -15.67
N VAL A 21 -8.02 0.78 -14.34
CA VAL A 21 -7.13 1.66 -13.59
C VAL A 21 -5.65 1.38 -13.90
N THR A 22 -5.30 0.12 -14.13
CA THR A 22 -3.93 -0.26 -14.53
C THR A 22 -3.58 0.27 -15.91
N GLN A 23 -4.49 0.17 -16.89
CA GLN A 23 -4.28 0.74 -18.21
C GLN A 23 -4.09 2.25 -18.17
N ALA A 24 -4.90 2.97 -17.39
CA ALA A 24 -4.75 4.41 -17.19
C ALA A 24 -3.37 4.76 -16.62
N VAL A 25 -2.91 4.04 -15.59
CA VAL A 25 -1.61 4.26 -14.95
C VAL A 25 -0.45 3.93 -15.89
N VAL A 26 -0.50 2.82 -16.63
CA VAL A 26 0.54 2.45 -17.61
C VAL A 26 0.69 3.54 -18.68
N ARG A 27 -0.42 4.06 -19.25
CA ARG A 27 -0.39 5.19 -20.20
C ARG A 27 0.35 6.41 -19.64
N ILE A 28 0.11 6.75 -18.38
CA ILE A 28 0.78 7.87 -17.71
C ILE A 28 2.28 7.58 -17.53
N LEU A 29 2.63 6.36 -17.08
CA LEU A 29 4.02 5.97 -16.90
C LEU A 29 4.81 5.95 -18.24
N GLU A 30 4.22 5.48 -19.33
CA GLU A 30 4.83 5.50 -20.66
C GLU A 30 5.11 6.92 -21.16
N ALA A 31 4.27 7.90 -20.79
CA ALA A 31 4.48 9.30 -21.11
C ALA A 31 5.60 9.97 -20.28
N THR A 32 6.15 9.31 -19.25
CA THR A 32 7.26 9.85 -18.44
C THR A 32 8.60 9.90 -19.19
N GLY A 33 8.74 9.18 -20.29
CA GLY A 33 10.01 9.01 -21.01
C GLY A 33 10.94 7.95 -20.40
N VAL A 34 10.60 7.37 -19.25
CA VAL A 34 11.25 6.17 -18.71
C VAL A 34 11.01 5.00 -19.64
N LYS A 35 12.03 4.16 -19.84
CA LYS A 35 11.92 2.98 -20.72
C LYS A 35 11.39 1.79 -19.93
N TRP A 36 10.23 1.30 -20.33
CA TRP A 36 9.53 0.19 -19.69
C TRP A 36 9.53 -1.05 -20.56
N GLU A 37 9.66 -2.22 -19.93
CA GLU A 37 9.36 -3.54 -20.47
C GLU A 37 8.37 -4.22 -19.53
N TRP A 38 7.09 -4.19 -19.89
CA TRP A 38 6.01 -4.74 -19.06
C TRP A 38 5.84 -6.22 -19.34
N GLU A 39 5.98 -7.06 -18.32
CA GLU A 39 5.59 -8.46 -18.35
C GLU A 39 4.22 -8.63 -17.70
N ARG A 40 3.16 -8.71 -18.52
CA ARG A 40 1.78 -8.76 -18.08
C ARG A 40 1.33 -10.18 -17.76
N PHE A 41 0.76 -10.38 -16.57
CA PHE A 41 0.20 -11.64 -16.11
C PHE A 41 -1.16 -11.44 -15.45
N ALA A 42 -2.08 -12.40 -15.70
CA ALA A 42 -3.31 -12.52 -14.95
C ALA A 42 -3.01 -13.05 -13.52
N ALA A 43 -3.79 -12.60 -12.55
CA ALA A 43 -3.87 -13.15 -11.22
C ALA A 43 -5.30 -12.96 -10.69
N GLY A 44 -5.70 -13.77 -9.71
CA GLY A 44 -7.04 -13.69 -9.18
C GLY A 44 -8.06 -14.51 -9.97
N ALA A 45 -9.27 -13.97 -10.07
CA ALA A 45 -10.38 -14.67 -10.73
C ALA A 45 -10.10 -14.92 -12.21
N GLU A 46 -9.54 -13.94 -12.95
CA GLU A 46 -9.15 -14.09 -14.35
C GLU A 46 -8.17 -15.26 -14.54
N ALA A 47 -7.13 -15.33 -13.71
CA ALA A 47 -6.15 -16.41 -13.81
C ALA A 47 -6.78 -17.78 -13.52
N PHE A 48 -7.68 -17.85 -12.55
CA PHE A 48 -8.38 -19.09 -12.22
C PHE A 48 -9.27 -19.58 -13.37
N GLU A 49 -9.97 -18.70 -14.05
CA GLU A 49 -10.79 -19.03 -15.21
C GLU A 49 -9.94 -19.57 -16.37
N ILE A 50 -8.74 -19.01 -16.60
CA ILE A 50 -7.88 -19.37 -17.73
C ILE A 50 -7.03 -20.61 -17.43
N PHE A 51 -6.46 -20.70 -16.22
CA PHE A 51 -5.41 -21.66 -15.88
C PHE A 51 -5.81 -22.66 -14.78
N GLY A 52 -6.94 -22.44 -14.08
CA GLY A 52 -7.32 -23.23 -12.89
C GLY A 52 -6.51 -22.87 -11.62
N GLU A 53 -5.69 -21.84 -11.68
CA GLU A 53 -4.82 -21.38 -10.58
C GLU A 53 -4.96 -19.87 -10.40
N TYR A 54 -5.06 -19.41 -9.13
CA TYR A 54 -5.15 -17.97 -8.82
C TYR A 54 -3.84 -17.22 -9.03
N ILE A 55 -2.70 -17.92 -8.97
CA ILE A 55 -1.35 -17.37 -9.19
C ILE A 55 -0.59 -18.38 -10.06
N PRO A 56 -0.54 -18.19 -11.38
CA PRO A 56 0.17 -19.08 -12.28
C PRO A 56 1.68 -19.10 -12.00
N ALA A 57 2.34 -20.24 -12.24
CA ALA A 57 3.79 -20.39 -12.04
C ALA A 57 4.62 -19.33 -12.79
N ALA A 58 4.23 -19.00 -14.03
CA ALA A 58 4.88 -17.97 -14.83
C ALA A 58 4.86 -16.56 -14.19
N LEU A 59 3.83 -16.25 -13.40
CA LEU A 59 3.78 -14.99 -12.64
C LEU A 59 4.84 -14.97 -11.54
N TYR A 60 5.02 -16.08 -10.83
CA TYR A 60 6.08 -16.18 -9.82
C TYR A 60 7.46 -16.00 -10.46
N GLU A 61 7.73 -16.68 -11.57
CA GLU A 61 9.00 -16.57 -12.31
C GLU A 61 9.27 -15.15 -12.78
N SER A 62 8.25 -14.43 -13.25
CA SER A 62 8.38 -13.02 -13.66
C SER A 62 8.74 -12.13 -12.48
N ILE A 63 8.06 -12.27 -11.32
CA ILE A 63 8.37 -11.49 -10.12
C ILE A 63 9.79 -11.79 -9.62
N GLU A 64 10.20 -13.06 -9.63
CA GLU A 64 11.55 -13.48 -9.22
C GLU A 64 12.65 -12.91 -10.11
N ARG A 65 12.39 -12.78 -11.41
CA ARG A 65 13.31 -12.21 -12.39
C ARG A 65 13.38 -10.69 -12.30
N ASN A 66 12.21 -10.04 -12.27
CA ASN A 66 12.10 -8.58 -12.37
C ASN A 66 12.28 -7.87 -11.03
N ARG A 67 12.01 -8.54 -9.90
CA ARG A 67 12.10 -8.02 -8.53
C ARG A 67 11.16 -6.85 -8.22
N VAL A 68 10.49 -6.30 -9.22
CA VAL A 68 9.53 -5.20 -9.09
C VAL A 68 8.24 -5.56 -9.81
N ALA A 69 7.11 -5.32 -9.14
CA ALA A 69 5.80 -5.49 -9.74
C ALA A 69 4.88 -4.29 -9.44
N LEU A 70 4.03 -3.96 -10.42
CA LEU A 70 2.89 -3.07 -10.25
C LEU A 70 1.62 -3.91 -10.35
N LYS A 71 0.78 -3.85 -9.31
CA LYS A 71 -0.37 -4.73 -9.16
C LYS A 71 -1.66 -3.95 -8.90
N GLY A 72 -2.65 -4.15 -9.75
CA GLY A 72 -4.04 -3.76 -9.50
C GLY A 72 -4.69 -4.61 -8.40
N PRO A 73 -5.94 -4.31 -8.04
CA PRO A 73 -6.68 -5.06 -7.03
C PRO A 73 -6.97 -6.48 -7.51
N VAL A 74 -6.88 -7.44 -6.59
CA VAL A 74 -7.23 -8.84 -6.87
C VAL A 74 -8.30 -9.30 -5.90
N SER A 75 -9.25 -10.10 -6.39
CA SER A 75 -10.29 -10.71 -5.58
C SER A 75 -9.82 -12.04 -5.00
N THR A 76 -10.05 -12.23 -3.71
CA THR A 76 -9.89 -13.54 -3.07
C THR A 76 -11.27 -14.04 -2.68
N PRO A 77 -11.68 -15.24 -3.09
CA PRO A 77 -12.99 -15.80 -2.69
C PRO A 77 -13.12 -15.88 -1.17
N ILE A 78 -14.29 -15.51 -0.65
CA ILE A 78 -14.64 -15.64 0.77
C ILE A 78 -15.10 -17.08 1.00
N GLY A 79 -14.42 -17.83 1.87
CA GLY A 79 -14.72 -19.23 2.19
C GLY A 79 -14.07 -20.20 1.19
N GLY A 80 -13.90 -21.46 1.58
CA GLY A 80 -13.45 -22.51 0.65
C GLY A 80 -11.96 -22.76 0.56
N GLY A 81 -11.15 -22.39 1.56
CA GLY A 81 -9.77 -22.90 1.72
C GLY A 81 -8.69 -22.24 0.88
N PHE A 82 -9.01 -21.20 0.11
CA PHE A 82 -7.99 -20.46 -0.65
C PHE A 82 -7.34 -19.38 0.22
N LYS A 83 -6.00 -19.38 0.22
CA LYS A 83 -5.22 -18.31 0.88
C LYS A 83 -5.28 -17.04 0.04
N SER A 84 -5.38 -15.89 0.70
CA SER A 84 -5.31 -14.59 0.04
C SER A 84 -4.07 -14.49 -0.87
N ILE A 85 -4.28 -14.08 -2.12
CA ILE A 85 -3.23 -13.87 -3.11
C ILE A 85 -2.19 -12.89 -2.56
N ASN A 86 -2.65 -11.77 -1.97
CA ASN A 86 -1.77 -10.77 -1.39
C ASN A 86 -0.92 -11.35 -0.26
N VAL A 87 -1.53 -12.10 0.67
CA VAL A 87 -0.80 -12.77 1.76
C VAL A 87 0.20 -13.80 1.22
N THR A 88 -0.16 -14.54 0.17
CA THR A 88 0.72 -15.51 -0.47
C THR A 88 1.97 -14.85 -1.07
N LEU A 89 1.80 -13.78 -1.83
CA LEU A 89 2.92 -13.03 -2.42
C LEU A 89 3.79 -12.38 -1.35
N ARG A 90 3.19 -11.75 -0.32
CA ARG A 90 3.92 -11.13 0.81
C ARG A 90 4.81 -12.13 1.55
N LYS A 91 4.30 -13.33 1.81
CA LYS A 91 5.06 -14.39 2.48
C LYS A 91 6.13 -14.99 1.57
N LYS A 92 5.80 -15.31 0.31
CA LYS A 92 6.74 -15.93 -0.64
C LYS A 92 7.98 -15.07 -0.87
N TYR A 93 7.80 -13.75 -1.00
CA TYR A 93 8.89 -12.82 -1.30
C TYR A 93 9.40 -12.05 -0.07
N ASP A 94 9.00 -12.45 1.12
CA ASP A 94 9.35 -11.79 2.41
C ASP A 94 9.18 -10.26 2.34
N LEU A 95 8.01 -9.82 1.82
CA LEU A 95 7.66 -8.40 1.70
C LEU A 95 7.22 -7.89 3.08
N PHE A 96 8.16 -7.73 3.97
CA PHE A 96 7.94 -7.55 5.41
C PHE A 96 7.39 -6.17 5.79
N ALA A 97 7.59 -5.15 4.95
CA ALA A 97 7.10 -3.81 5.21
C ALA A 97 5.96 -3.44 4.24
N ASN A 98 4.77 -3.23 4.75
CA ASN A 98 3.70 -2.58 4.03
C ASN A 98 3.74 -1.09 4.37
N PHE A 99 4.04 -0.29 3.36
CA PHE A 99 4.26 1.14 3.46
C PHE A 99 3.13 1.90 2.79
N ARG A 100 2.45 2.78 3.54
CA ARG A 100 1.28 3.55 3.08
C ARG A 100 1.43 5.02 3.50
N PRO A 101 1.88 5.92 2.62
CA PRO A 101 1.77 7.36 2.86
C PRO A 101 0.32 7.81 2.71
N ILE A 102 -0.17 8.53 3.72
CA ILE A 102 -1.54 9.03 3.82
C ILE A 102 -1.47 10.54 3.79
N LYS A 103 -1.77 11.15 2.66
CA LYS A 103 -1.64 12.59 2.48
C LYS A 103 -2.83 13.18 1.75
N ASN A 104 -3.33 14.34 2.23
CA ASN A 104 -4.34 15.08 1.49
C ASN A 104 -3.80 15.55 0.14
N LEU A 105 -4.60 15.37 -0.90
CA LEU A 105 -4.35 15.99 -2.18
C LEU A 105 -4.93 17.41 -2.20
N PRO A 106 -4.26 18.38 -2.87
CA PRO A 106 -4.75 19.75 -2.96
C PRO A 106 -6.11 19.80 -3.68
N GLY A 107 -6.97 20.71 -3.26
CA GLY A 107 -8.30 20.87 -3.85
C GLY A 107 -9.37 19.92 -3.34
N LEU A 108 -9.04 18.86 -2.61
CA LEU A 108 -10.03 18.02 -1.93
C LEU A 108 -10.48 18.64 -0.61
N GLU A 109 -11.78 18.67 -0.41
CA GLU A 109 -12.39 19.07 0.86
C GLU A 109 -12.52 17.83 1.75
N THR A 110 -11.74 17.81 2.83
CA THR A 110 -11.77 16.77 3.85
C THR A 110 -12.03 17.40 5.22
N HIS A 111 -12.50 16.60 6.17
CA HIS A 111 -12.70 17.08 7.53
C HIS A 111 -11.39 17.56 8.17
N TRP A 112 -10.27 16.94 7.80
CA TRP A 112 -8.94 17.26 8.30
C TRP A 112 -8.01 17.65 7.15
N PRO A 113 -7.95 18.96 6.76
CA PRO A 113 -7.07 19.41 5.69
C PRO A 113 -5.60 19.36 6.09
N GLY A 114 -4.71 18.98 5.17
CA GLY A 114 -3.27 18.98 5.41
C GLY A 114 -2.76 17.79 6.24
N VAL A 115 -3.54 16.72 6.38
CA VAL A 115 -3.06 15.46 6.94
C VAL A 115 -1.90 14.94 6.11
N ASP A 116 -0.81 14.55 6.76
CA ASP A 116 0.38 13.93 6.18
C ASP A 116 0.96 12.90 7.16
N LEU A 117 0.53 11.65 7.05
CA LEU A 117 0.87 10.54 7.91
C LEU A 117 1.58 9.44 7.13
N ILE A 118 2.46 8.72 7.78
CA ILE A 118 3.06 7.50 7.24
C ILE A 118 2.62 6.31 8.09
N ILE A 119 2.07 5.30 7.44
CA ILE A 119 1.80 3.99 8.05
C ILE A 119 2.91 3.03 7.64
N VAL A 120 3.60 2.48 8.63
CA VAL A 120 4.57 1.40 8.48
C VAL A 120 4.00 0.17 9.20
N ARG A 121 3.48 -0.77 8.41
CA ARG A 121 2.81 -1.98 8.87
C ARG A 121 3.72 -3.18 8.68
N GLU A 122 3.95 -3.98 9.73
CA GLU A 122 4.50 -5.32 9.59
C GLU A 122 3.55 -6.16 8.71
N ASN A 123 4.09 -7.02 7.84
CA ASN A 123 3.29 -7.54 6.74
C ASN A 123 3.36 -9.07 6.57
N THR A 124 4.08 -9.78 7.42
CA THR A 124 4.37 -11.22 7.26
C THR A 124 3.95 -12.11 8.42
N GLU A 125 3.67 -11.51 9.57
CA GLU A 125 3.30 -12.23 10.79
C GLU A 125 1.97 -11.71 11.41
N GLY A 126 1.79 -11.84 12.71
CA GLY A 126 0.53 -11.50 13.38
C GLY A 126 -0.54 -12.58 13.18
N GLU A 127 -1.80 -12.17 13.13
CA GLU A 127 -2.95 -13.03 12.82
C GLU A 127 -2.93 -13.51 11.36
N TYR A 128 -2.26 -12.78 10.47
CA TYR A 128 -2.12 -13.11 9.05
C TYR A 128 -1.23 -14.33 8.77
N VAL A 129 -0.61 -14.94 9.80
CA VAL A 129 0.01 -16.26 9.63
C VAL A 129 -1.03 -17.32 9.29
N GLY A 130 -2.31 -17.10 9.66
CA GLY A 130 -3.43 -18.00 9.37
C GLY A 130 -3.34 -19.32 10.13
N LEU A 131 -2.85 -19.29 11.36
CA LEU A 131 -2.83 -20.43 12.26
C LEU A 131 -4.14 -20.45 13.07
N GLU A 132 -5.09 -21.19 12.57
CA GLU A 132 -6.39 -21.40 13.20
C GLU A 132 -6.72 -22.88 13.29
N HIS A 133 -7.38 -23.29 14.36
CA HIS A 133 -7.88 -24.65 14.50
C HIS A 133 -9.14 -24.72 15.37
N GLU A 134 -9.99 -25.68 15.05
CA GLU A 134 -11.13 -25.99 15.87
C GLU A 134 -10.72 -26.98 16.96
N VAL A 135 -10.73 -26.54 18.21
CA VAL A 135 -10.31 -27.35 19.38
C VAL A 135 -11.35 -28.43 19.68
N VAL A 136 -12.63 -28.04 19.68
CA VAL A 136 -13.81 -28.91 19.74
C VAL A 136 -14.91 -28.25 18.92
N PRO A 137 -15.94 -28.99 18.48
CA PRO A 137 -17.03 -28.42 17.68
C PRO A 137 -17.58 -27.10 18.25
N GLY A 138 -17.49 -26.03 17.45
CA GLY A 138 -17.93 -24.69 17.83
C GLY A 138 -16.97 -23.86 18.67
N VAL A 139 -15.72 -24.34 18.90
CA VAL A 139 -14.66 -23.60 19.60
C VAL A 139 -13.42 -23.50 18.70
N VAL A 140 -13.17 -22.30 18.18
CA VAL A 140 -12.05 -22.02 17.28
C VAL A 140 -11.02 -21.13 17.97
N GLU A 141 -9.75 -21.49 17.84
CA GLU A 141 -8.61 -20.68 18.29
C GLU A 141 -7.88 -20.10 17.08
N ALA A 142 -7.51 -18.82 17.19
CA ALA A 142 -6.64 -18.12 16.24
C ALA A 142 -5.35 -17.69 16.95
N ILE A 143 -4.20 -17.99 16.37
CA ILE A 143 -2.89 -17.75 16.97
C ILE A 143 -2.26 -16.53 16.33
N LYS A 144 -2.02 -15.48 17.15
CA LYS A 144 -1.19 -14.34 16.80
C LYS A 144 0.29 -14.69 17.00
N VAL A 145 1.11 -14.55 15.95
CA VAL A 145 2.55 -14.80 16.02
C VAL A 145 3.33 -13.49 15.88
N ILE A 146 4.11 -13.14 16.89
CA ILE A 146 5.01 -11.98 16.89
C ILE A 146 6.42 -12.48 17.16
N THR A 147 7.37 -12.08 16.30
CA THR A 147 8.77 -12.50 16.44
C THR A 147 9.68 -11.29 16.69
N GLU A 148 10.78 -11.53 17.38
CA GLU A 148 11.82 -10.50 17.57
C GLU A 148 12.41 -10.06 16.22
N LYS A 149 12.61 -11.00 15.28
CA LYS A 149 13.11 -10.73 13.94
C LYS A 149 12.16 -9.79 13.18
N GLY A 150 10.87 -10.12 13.11
CA GLY A 150 9.85 -9.34 12.41
C GLY A 150 9.69 -7.95 13.02
N SER A 151 9.55 -7.88 14.34
CA SER A 151 9.39 -6.63 15.08
C SER A 151 10.60 -5.70 14.94
N THR A 152 11.82 -6.25 15.02
CA THR A 152 13.06 -5.46 14.90
C THR A 152 13.25 -4.91 13.49
N ARG A 153 13.01 -5.74 12.44
CA ARG A 153 13.21 -5.31 11.05
C ARG A 153 12.22 -4.25 10.61
N ILE A 154 10.94 -4.37 11.03
CA ILE A 154 9.95 -3.35 10.69
C ILE A 154 10.20 -2.04 11.44
N ALA A 155 10.64 -2.11 12.70
CA ALA A 155 11.05 -0.94 13.45
C ALA A 155 12.26 -0.25 12.77
N LYS A 156 13.31 -0.98 12.41
CA LYS A 156 14.45 -0.42 11.67
C LYS A 156 14.01 0.27 10.39
N PHE A 157 13.18 -0.38 9.58
CA PHE A 157 12.65 0.21 8.37
C PHE A 157 11.94 1.55 8.66
N ALA A 158 11.07 1.60 9.68
CA ALA A 158 10.34 2.82 10.04
C ALA A 158 11.27 3.96 10.45
N PHE A 159 12.28 3.68 11.28
CA PHE A 159 13.22 4.70 11.77
C PHE A 159 14.18 5.17 10.68
N GLU A 160 14.71 4.27 9.85
CA GLU A 160 15.57 4.60 8.71
C GLU A 160 14.82 5.44 7.68
N TYR A 161 13.57 5.04 7.36
CA TYR A 161 12.71 5.83 6.48
C TYR A 161 12.44 7.23 7.05
N ALA A 162 12.05 7.31 8.31
CA ALA A 162 11.75 8.57 8.98
C ALA A 162 12.96 9.52 8.93
N ARG A 163 14.16 9.04 9.27
CA ARG A 163 15.41 9.81 9.21
C ARG A 163 15.72 10.29 7.81
N LYS A 164 15.66 9.39 6.81
CA LYS A 164 15.94 9.68 5.41
C LYS A 164 15.01 10.76 4.82
N HIS A 165 13.74 10.74 5.23
CA HIS A 165 12.69 11.62 4.69
C HIS A 165 12.29 12.77 5.63
N GLY A 166 13.10 13.04 6.66
CA GLY A 166 12.92 14.18 7.55
C GLY A 166 11.69 14.11 8.47
N ARG A 167 11.09 12.91 8.64
CA ARG A 167 10.04 12.67 9.63
C ARG A 167 10.61 12.79 11.03
N LYS A 168 9.82 13.33 11.94
CA LYS A 168 10.32 13.74 13.28
C LYS A 168 9.81 12.87 14.42
N LYS A 169 8.72 12.12 14.18
CA LYS A 169 8.05 11.41 15.26
C LYS A 169 7.58 10.03 14.79
N ILE A 170 7.82 9.02 15.61
CA ILE A 170 7.29 7.66 15.41
C ILE A 170 6.50 7.26 16.65
N HIS A 171 5.28 6.77 16.42
CA HIS A 171 4.50 6.10 17.46
C HIS A 171 4.33 4.62 17.14
N SER A 172 4.76 3.75 18.06
CA SER A 172 4.41 2.33 18.03
C SER A 172 3.01 2.12 18.61
N ILE A 173 2.14 1.48 17.85
CA ILE A 173 0.74 1.26 18.22
C ILE A 173 0.56 -0.19 18.65
N HIS A 174 -0.07 -0.40 19.79
CA HIS A 174 -0.08 -1.70 20.48
C HIS A 174 -1.32 -1.92 21.35
N LYS A 175 -1.52 -3.13 21.85
CA LYS A 175 -2.49 -3.50 22.89
C LYS A 175 -1.81 -4.25 24.04
N ALA A 176 -0.57 -3.87 24.43
CA ALA A 176 0.24 -4.55 25.42
C ALA A 176 -0.34 -4.53 26.85
N ASN A 177 -1.35 -3.69 27.12
CA ASN A 177 -2.12 -3.75 28.36
C ASN A 177 -2.93 -5.05 28.49
N ILE A 178 -3.28 -5.70 27.37
CA ILE A 178 -3.95 -6.99 27.28
C ILE A 178 -2.97 -8.06 26.78
N MET A 179 -2.36 -7.88 25.62
CA MET A 179 -1.44 -8.83 24.96
C MET A 179 0.00 -8.57 25.43
N LYS A 180 0.27 -8.90 26.70
CA LYS A 180 1.52 -8.53 27.39
C LYS A 180 2.76 -9.16 26.79
N LEU A 181 2.66 -10.36 26.23
CA LEU A 181 3.80 -11.08 25.65
C LEU A 181 4.03 -10.68 24.20
N SER A 182 3.05 -10.81 23.33
CA SER A 182 3.18 -10.52 21.89
C SER A 182 3.44 -9.04 21.63
N ASP A 183 2.52 -8.16 21.99
CA ASP A 183 2.68 -6.72 21.78
C ASP A 183 3.79 -6.14 22.66
N GLY A 184 4.01 -6.74 23.84
CA GLY A 184 5.17 -6.41 24.68
C GLY A 184 6.51 -6.71 24.04
N LEU A 185 6.61 -7.79 23.23
CA LEU A 185 7.79 -8.09 22.43
C LEU A 185 7.99 -7.04 21.34
N PHE A 186 6.93 -6.72 20.59
CA PHE A 186 6.95 -5.68 19.56
C PHE A 186 7.47 -4.36 20.10
N LEU A 187 6.93 -3.89 21.25
CA LEU A 187 7.37 -2.67 21.89
C LEU A 187 8.84 -2.71 22.35
N ARG A 188 9.28 -3.81 22.96
CA ARG A 188 10.71 -3.94 23.35
C ARG A 188 11.64 -3.80 22.16
N CYS A 189 11.32 -4.46 21.02
CA CYS A 189 12.12 -4.36 19.82
C CYS A 189 12.12 -2.93 19.26
N ALA A 190 10.97 -2.25 19.24
CA ALA A 190 10.85 -0.89 18.75
C ALA A 190 11.64 0.10 19.64
N ARG A 191 11.58 -0.05 20.97
CA ARG A 191 12.38 0.76 21.93
C ARG A 191 13.87 0.61 21.70
N THR A 192 14.34 -0.65 21.57
CA THR A 192 15.76 -0.94 21.32
C THR A 192 16.23 -0.31 20.00
N VAL A 193 15.41 -0.34 18.96
CA VAL A 193 15.74 0.34 17.70
C VAL A 193 15.75 1.85 17.88
N ALA A 194 14.78 2.43 18.61
CA ALA A 194 14.67 3.87 18.84
C ALA A 194 15.91 4.47 19.52
N GLU A 195 16.60 3.71 20.39
CA GLU A 195 17.86 4.13 21.02
C GLU A 195 18.95 4.56 20.03
N GLY A 196 18.94 3.96 18.82
CA GLY A 196 19.85 4.30 17.71
C GLY A 196 19.44 5.56 16.92
N PHE A 197 18.30 6.19 17.26
CA PHE A 197 17.72 7.31 16.51
C PHE A 197 17.30 8.48 17.45
N PRO A 198 18.24 9.09 18.20
CA PRO A 198 17.92 10.14 19.18
C PRO A 198 17.37 11.43 18.55
N ASP A 199 17.46 11.57 17.24
CA ASP A 199 16.94 12.67 16.42
C ASP A 199 15.44 12.50 16.08
N ILE A 200 14.82 11.36 16.41
CA ILE A 200 13.42 11.03 16.17
C ILE A 200 12.71 10.86 17.52
N VAL A 201 11.63 11.60 17.72
CA VAL A 201 10.80 11.45 18.92
C VAL A 201 10.03 10.13 18.84
N TYR A 202 10.26 9.25 19.80
CA TYR A 202 9.56 7.98 19.90
C TYR A 202 8.47 8.03 20.97
N GLY A 203 7.30 7.47 20.65
CA GLY A 203 6.17 7.32 21.56
C GLY A 203 5.43 6.01 21.37
N GLU A 204 4.55 5.69 22.30
CA GLU A 204 3.76 4.45 22.29
C GLU A 204 2.31 4.77 22.63
N HIS A 205 1.38 4.25 21.84
CA HIS A 205 -0.05 4.46 22.06
C HIS A 205 -0.84 3.16 21.95
N ILE A 206 -1.86 3.04 22.78
CA ILE A 206 -2.82 1.91 22.72
C ILE A 206 -3.73 2.09 21.52
N ILE A 207 -3.94 1.02 20.74
CA ILE A 207 -4.62 1.00 19.44
C ILE A 207 -6.01 1.65 19.46
N ASP A 208 -6.87 1.30 20.40
CA ASP A 208 -8.23 1.85 20.49
C ASP A 208 -8.21 3.36 20.80
N ASN A 209 -7.33 3.80 21.69
CA ASN A 209 -7.12 5.23 21.93
C ASN A 209 -6.56 5.93 20.69
N THR A 210 -5.63 5.29 19.95
CA THR A 210 -5.08 5.84 18.71
C THR A 210 -6.17 6.05 17.66
N CYS A 211 -7.06 5.10 17.48
CA CYS A 211 -8.19 5.24 16.55
C CYS A 211 -9.08 6.44 16.90
N MET A 212 -9.43 6.62 18.18
CA MET A 212 -10.17 7.78 18.64
C MET A 212 -9.40 9.08 18.39
N GLN A 213 -8.12 9.12 18.74
CA GLN A 213 -7.28 10.30 18.61
C GLN A 213 -7.06 10.72 17.15
N LEU A 214 -6.93 9.77 16.23
CA LEU A 214 -6.83 10.04 14.79
C LEU A 214 -8.08 10.75 14.25
N VAL A 215 -9.26 10.34 14.74
CA VAL A 215 -10.53 11.00 14.38
C VAL A 215 -10.67 12.37 15.02
N MET A 216 -10.16 12.58 16.22
CA MET A 216 -10.27 13.85 16.95
C MET A 216 -9.19 14.87 16.53
N ASN A 217 -7.96 14.44 16.32
CA ASN A 217 -6.83 15.30 15.98
C ASN A 217 -5.69 14.47 15.34
N PRO A 218 -5.69 14.26 14.02
CA PRO A 218 -4.65 13.47 13.34
C PRO A 218 -3.27 14.14 13.34
N TYR A 219 -3.18 15.46 13.53
CA TYR A 219 -1.93 16.23 13.41
C TYR A 219 -0.91 15.94 14.52
N GLN A 220 -1.31 15.27 15.59
CA GLN A 220 -0.38 14.85 16.64
C GLN A 220 0.54 13.70 16.20
N TYR A 221 0.18 13.03 15.12
CA TYR A 221 0.93 11.90 14.56
C TYR A 221 1.73 12.33 13.33
N ASP A 222 2.81 11.59 13.06
CA ASP A 222 3.67 11.75 11.88
C ASP A 222 3.90 10.38 11.22
N THR A 223 4.56 9.44 11.91
CA THR A 223 4.73 8.06 11.45
C THR A 223 4.15 7.10 12.48
N LEU A 224 3.32 6.18 12.03
CA LEU A 224 2.74 5.11 12.85
C LEU A 224 3.41 3.78 12.49
N LEU A 225 4.01 3.13 13.49
CA LEU A 225 4.61 1.80 13.38
C LEU A 225 3.66 0.79 14.02
N LEU A 226 3.20 -0.19 13.24
CA LEU A 226 2.14 -1.10 13.66
C LEU A 226 2.45 -2.56 13.28
N GLU A 227 1.94 -3.47 14.11
CA GLU A 227 1.77 -4.87 13.76
C GLU A 227 0.78 -5.04 12.60
N ASN A 228 0.72 -6.23 12.03
CA ASN A 228 0.01 -6.50 10.80
C ASN A 228 -1.48 -6.12 10.84
N LEU A 229 -2.27 -6.70 11.74
CA LEU A 229 -3.71 -6.45 11.81
C LEU A 229 -4.04 -5.00 12.20
N TYR A 230 -3.31 -4.45 13.18
CA TYR A 230 -3.51 -3.05 13.57
C TYR A 230 -3.17 -2.09 12.43
N GLY A 231 -2.11 -2.38 11.68
CA GLY A 231 -1.73 -1.59 10.51
C GLY A 231 -2.76 -1.62 9.40
N ASP A 232 -3.44 -2.76 9.20
CA ASP A 232 -4.54 -2.87 8.24
C ASP A 232 -5.70 -1.96 8.63
N ILE A 233 -6.20 -2.12 9.85
CA ILE A 233 -7.36 -1.36 10.36
C ILE A 233 -7.07 0.14 10.40
N VAL A 234 -5.92 0.54 10.95
CA VAL A 234 -5.58 1.97 11.12
C VAL A 234 -5.30 2.65 9.78
N SER A 235 -4.71 1.95 8.81
CA SER A 235 -4.48 2.56 7.49
C SER A 235 -5.78 2.86 6.75
N ASP A 236 -6.80 2.01 6.88
CA ASP A 236 -8.12 2.25 6.27
C ASP A 236 -8.86 3.41 6.97
N LEU A 237 -8.75 3.48 8.31
CA LEU A 237 -9.22 4.64 9.05
C LEU A 237 -8.53 5.92 8.56
N CYS A 238 -7.21 5.91 8.42
CA CYS A 238 -6.44 7.06 7.95
C CYS A 238 -6.76 7.43 6.49
N ALA A 239 -7.04 6.43 5.63
CA ALA A 239 -7.52 6.69 4.27
C ALA A 239 -8.83 7.51 4.28
N GLY A 240 -9.74 7.21 5.23
CA GLY A 240 -10.96 7.99 5.43
C GLY A 240 -10.69 9.47 5.77
N LEU A 241 -9.60 9.78 6.47
CA LEU A 241 -9.24 11.17 6.81
C LEU A 241 -8.87 12.02 5.58
N VAL A 242 -8.36 11.39 4.52
CA VAL A 242 -7.88 12.08 3.32
C VAL A 242 -8.79 11.94 2.10
N GLY A 243 -9.97 11.31 2.26
CA GLY A 243 -10.99 11.21 1.21
C GLY A 243 -11.26 9.80 0.70
N GLY A 244 -10.63 8.77 1.25
CA GLY A 244 -10.95 7.35 1.00
C GLY A 244 -9.82 6.54 0.37
N LEU A 245 -10.09 5.22 0.27
CA LEU A 245 -9.12 4.23 -0.22
C LEU A 245 -8.68 4.45 -1.67
N GLY A 246 -9.53 5.08 -2.50
CA GLY A 246 -9.21 5.40 -3.90
C GLY A 246 -8.05 6.39 -4.08
N LEU A 247 -7.57 7.00 -2.98
CA LEU A 247 -6.52 8.00 -2.99
C LEU A 247 -5.20 7.51 -2.37
N VAL A 248 -5.21 6.38 -1.67
CA VAL A 248 -4.08 5.95 -0.86
C VAL A 248 -3.23 4.91 -1.58
N PRO A 249 -1.93 5.19 -1.76
CA PRO A 249 -1.00 4.23 -2.33
C PRO A 249 -0.56 3.18 -1.31
N GLY A 250 -0.03 2.08 -1.83
CA GLY A 250 0.62 1.04 -1.05
C GLY A 250 1.87 0.49 -1.72
N ALA A 251 2.86 0.17 -0.91
CA ALA A 251 4.03 -0.59 -1.33
C ALA A 251 4.27 -1.73 -0.34
N ASN A 252 4.48 -2.93 -0.87
CA ASN A 252 4.94 -4.08 -0.09
C ASN A 252 6.42 -4.29 -0.40
N LEU A 253 7.27 -4.07 0.59
CA LEU A 253 8.70 -4.00 0.44
C LEU A 253 9.39 -5.14 1.17
N GLY A 254 10.25 -5.85 0.45
CA GLY A 254 11.20 -6.82 0.97
C GLY A 254 12.63 -6.36 0.73
N HIS A 255 13.61 -7.20 1.07
CA HIS A 255 15.02 -6.88 0.80
C HIS A 255 15.37 -6.99 -0.68
N GLU A 256 14.72 -7.90 -1.41
CA GLU A 256 15.05 -8.20 -2.80
C GLU A 256 13.91 -7.97 -3.78
N CYS A 257 12.71 -7.75 -3.29
CA CYS A 257 11.51 -7.63 -4.11
C CYS A 257 10.58 -6.55 -3.57
N ALA A 258 9.90 -5.85 -4.47
CA ALA A 258 8.90 -4.85 -4.13
C ALA A 258 7.66 -5.01 -5.00
N ILE A 259 6.47 -4.97 -4.38
CA ILE A 259 5.18 -4.98 -5.09
C ILE A 259 4.40 -3.72 -4.71
N PHE A 260 4.12 -2.90 -5.71
CA PHE A 260 3.37 -1.65 -5.57
C PHE A 260 1.92 -1.91 -5.96
N GLU A 261 0.99 -1.57 -5.07
CA GLU A 261 -0.43 -1.85 -5.26
C GLU A 261 -1.30 -0.77 -4.62
N ALA A 262 -2.50 -0.53 -5.19
CA ALA A 262 -3.51 0.26 -4.52
C ALA A 262 -4.07 -0.49 -3.30
N VAL A 263 -4.50 0.26 -2.28
CA VAL A 263 -5.06 -0.32 -1.05
C VAL A 263 -6.50 -0.81 -1.26
N HIS A 264 -7.26 -0.17 -2.16
CA HIS A 264 -8.66 -0.51 -2.43
C HIS A 264 -8.85 -1.90 -3.05
N GLY A 265 -10.06 -2.45 -2.93
CA GLY A 265 -10.48 -3.71 -3.55
C GLY A 265 -10.82 -3.60 -5.05
N SER A 266 -11.33 -4.69 -5.59
CA SER A 266 -11.66 -4.85 -7.02
C SER A 266 -12.95 -4.17 -7.49
N ALA A 267 -13.85 -3.75 -6.60
CA ALA A 267 -15.11 -3.06 -6.87
C ALA A 267 -15.85 -3.59 -8.13
N PRO A 268 -16.27 -4.86 -8.15
CA PRO A 268 -16.80 -5.53 -9.34
C PRO A 268 -18.09 -4.88 -9.87
N ASP A 269 -18.83 -4.19 -9.03
CA ASP A 269 -20.07 -3.48 -9.35
C ASP A 269 -19.88 -2.31 -10.32
N ILE A 270 -18.69 -1.72 -10.37
CA ILE A 270 -18.35 -0.61 -11.27
C ILE A 270 -17.32 -0.97 -12.34
N ALA A 271 -16.88 -2.22 -12.40
CA ALA A 271 -15.89 -2.70 -13.37
C ALA A 271 -16.34 -2.47 -14.83
N GLY A 272 -15.41 -2.02 -15.68
CA GLY A 272 -15.64 -1.78 -17.09
C GLY A 272 -16.57 -0.61 -17.43
N LYS A 273 -16.91 0.24 -16.44
CA LYS A 273 -17.79 1.40 -16.65
C LYS A 273 -17.04 2.70 -16.86
N ASP A 274 -15.73 2.69 -16.91
CA ASP A 274 -14.86 3.87 -17.02
C ASP A 274 -15.17 4.94 -15.95
N VAL A 275 -15.35 4.53 -14.69
CA VAL A 275 -15.70 5.43 -13.57
C VAL A 275 -14.77 5.31 -12.38
N ALA A 276 -13.89 4.32 -12.37
CA ALA A 276 -12.97 4.06 -11.27
C ALA A 276 -11.87 5.15 -11.20
N ASN A 277 -11.50 5.54 -9.99
CA ASN A 277 -10.43 6.50 -9.75
C ASN A 277 -9.06 5.79 -9.80
N PRO A 278 -8.15 6.13 -10.73
CA PRO A 278 -6.84 5.48 -10.82
C PRO A 278 -5.81 6.07 -9.85
N THR A 279 -6.16 7.07 -9.03
CA THR A 279 -5.22 7.84 -8.20
C THR A 279 -4.41 6.97 -7.24
N ALA A 280 -5.04 6.04 -6.53
CA ALA A 280 -4.33 5.18 -5.58
C ALA A 280 -3.25 4.33 -6.27
N LEU A 281 -3.57 3.73 -7.42
CA LEU A 281 -2.60 2.95 -8.20
C LEU A 281 -1.54 3.87 -8.84
N LEU A 282 -1.91 5.08 -9.29
CA LEU A 282 -0.97 6.05 -9.83
C LEU A 282 0.03 6.51 -8.76
N GLN A 283 -0.42 6.80 -7.56
CA GLN A 283 0.46 7.13 -6.44
C GLN A 283 1.35 5.93 -6.03
N SER A 284 0.82 4.69 -6.11
CA SER A 284 1.64 3.49 -5.92
C SER A 284 2.72 3.36 -7.00
N ALA A 285 2.40 3.73 -8.24
CA ALA A 285 3.37 3.80 -9.33
C ALA A 285 4.41 4.94 -9.12
N VAL A 286 4.04 6.05 -8.49
CA VAL A 286 5.00 7.08 -8.06
C VAL A 286 5.98 6.50 -7.02
N LEU A 287 5.50 5.71 -6.04
CA LEU A 287 6.38 5.00 -5.11
C LEU A 287 7.31 4.01 -5.84
N MET A 288 6.82 3.34 -6.88
CA MET A 288 7.62 2.45 -7.74
C MET A 288 8.71 3.24 -8.48
N LEU A 289 8.40 4.40 -9.05
CA LEU A 289 9.39 5.27 -9.71
C LEU A 289 10.49 5.69 -8.74
N LEU A 290 10.13 6.10 -7.52
CA LEU A 290 11.09 6.44 -6.46
C LEU A 290 11.98 5.24 -6.07
N HIS A 291 11.40 4.05 -6.00
CA HIS A 291 12.13 2.81 -5.72
C HIS A 291 13.13 2.44 -6.85
N LEU A 292 12.81 2.80 -8.08
CA LEU A 292 13.66 2.59 -9.25
C LEU A 292 14.67 3.73 -9.50
N ASP A 293 14.76 4.71 -8.58
CA ASP A 293 15.60 5.91 -8.67
C ASP A 293 15.20 6.88 -9.82
N GLU A 294 13.98 6.74 -10.37
CA GLU A 294 13.42 7.62 -11.40
C GLU A 294 12.75 8.86 -10.78
N ASN A 295 13.49 9.58 -9.95
CA ASN A 295 13.00 10.69 -9.13
C ASN A 295 12.34 11.81 -9.94
N ALA A 296 12.94 12.19 -11.08
CA ALA A 296 12.39 13.25 -11.94
C ALA A 296 11.04 12.86 -12.56
N ALA A 297 10.88 11.60 -12.96
CA ALA A 297 9.60 11.08 -13.46
C ALA A 297 8.55 11.03 -12.33
N ALA A 298 8.93 10.57 -11.14
CA ALA A 298 8.07 10.54 -9.97
C ALA A 298 7.55 11.93 -9.61
N GLU A 299 8.43 12.94 -9.54
CA GLU A 299 8.06 14.33 -9.26
C GLU A 299 7.12 14.90 -10.32
N ARG A 300 7.38 14.64 -11.60
CA ARG A 300 6.54 15.12 -12.70
C ARG A 300 5.14 14.52 -12.64
N VAL A 301 5.00 13.22 -12.40
CA VAL A 301 3.70 12.57 -12.25
C VAL A 301 2.97 13.08 -11.00
N GLN A 302 3.66 13.20 -9.87
CA GLN A 302 3.08 13.69 -8.62
C GLN A 302 2.56 15.13 -8.79
N LYS A 303 3.35 16.02 -9.40
CA LYS A 303 2.97 17.40 -9.66
C LYS A 303 1.77 17.51 -10.59
N ALA A 304 1.72 16.70 -11.66
CA ALA A 304 0.58 16.64 -12.57
C ALA A 304 -0.70 16.19 -11.84
N LEU A 305 -0.59 15.15 -11.01
CA LEU A 305 -1.70 14.69 -10.17
C LEU A 305 -2.21 15.80 -9.25
N GLU A 306 -1.32 16.46 -8.52
CA GLU A 306 -1.66 17.58 -7.63
C GLU A 306 -2.30 18.75 -8.38
N THR A 307 -1.85 19.05 -9.59
CA THR A 307 -2.42 20.08 -10.45
C THR A 307 -3.87 19.77 -10.84
N VAL A 308 -4.14 18.53 -11.30
CA VAL A 308 -5.50 18.09 -11.70
C VAL A 308 -6.46 18.15 -10.51
N TYR A 309 -6.00 17.73 -9.32
CA TYR A 309 -6.81 17.83 -8.11
C TYR A 309 -7.05 19.27 -7.68
N ALA A 310 -6.04 20.14 -7.72
CA ALA A 310 -6.18 21.55 -7.38
C ALA A 310 -7.14 22.30 -8.33
N GLU A 311 -7.13 21.96 -9.61
CA GLU A 311 -8.05 22.55 -10.59
C GLU A 311 -9.51 22.08 -10.44
N ARG A 312 -9.74 20.91 -9.90
CA ARG A 312 -11.08 20.29 -9.67
C ARG A 312 -11.95 20.14 -10.92
N LYS A 313 -11.40 20.28 -12.12
CA LYS A 313 -12.17 20.26 -13.38
C LYS A 313 -12.50 18.84 -13.85
N THR A 314 -11.54 17.92 -13.67
CA THR A 314 -11.61 16.57 -14.23
C THR A 314 -11.38 15.54 -13.13
N LEU A 315 -12.21 15.59 -12.09
CA LEU A 315 -12.19 14.63 -10.98
C LEU A 315 -13.20 13.51 -11.17
N THR A 316 -12.91 12.34 -10.64
CA THR A 316 -13.80 11.19 -10.64
C THR A 316 -14.93 11.33 -9.61
N ARG A 317 -15.95 10.45 -9.69
CA ARG A 317 -17.20 10.58 -8.89
C ARG A 317 -16.98 10.44 -7.40
N ASP A 318 -16.09 9.55 -6.99
CA ASP A 318 -15.74 9.27 -5.59
C ASP A 318 -15.16 10.48 -4.84
N VAL A 319 -14.59 11.43 -5.59
CA VAL A 319 -14.03 12.70 -5.08
C VAL A 319 -14.82 13.93 -5.52
N GLY A 320 -16.10 13.73 -5.84
CA GLY A 320 -17.05 14.83 -6.13
C GLY A 320 -17.04 15.34 -7.56
N GLY A 321 -16.34 14.69 -8.49
CA GLY A 321 -16.32 15.03 -9.90
C GLY A 321 -17.32 14.25 -10.76
N LYS A 322 -17.10 14.24 -12.08
CA LYS A 322 -17.93 13.53 -13.06
C LYS A 322 -17.09 12.84 -14.14
N ALA A 323 -15.78 12.97 -14.09
CA ALA A 323 -14.89 12.39 -15.09
C ALA A 323 -14.87 10.86 -15.01
N GLY A 324 -14.68 10.22 -16.16
CA GLY A 324 -14.31 8.82 -16.23
C GLY A 324 -12.83 8.58 -15.95
N THR A 325 -12.46 7.33 -15.77
CA THR A 325 -11.07 6.87 -15.57
C THR A 325 -10.17 7.37 -16.70
N SER A 326 -10.62 7.22 -17.95
CA SER A 326 -9.88 7.63 -19.15
C SER A 326 -9.71 9.15 -19.22
N GLN A 327 -10.76 9.91 -18.95
CA GLN A 327 -10.72 11.38 -18.95
C GLN A 327 -9.79 11.92 -17.86
N PHE A 328 -9.81 11.30 -16.69
CA PHE A 328 -8.90 11.67 -15.62
C PHE A 328 -7.44 11.43 -16.01
N ALA A 329 -7.14 10.25 -16.63
CA ALA A 329 -5.79 9.95 -17.12
C ALA A 329 -5.34 10.95 -18.21
N ASP A 330 -6.24 11.35 -19.12
CA ASP A 330 -5.95 12.36 -20.15
C ASP A 330 -5.62 13.73 -19.53
N ALA A 331 -6.32 14.11 -18.45
CA ALA A 331 -6.01 15.34 -17.72
C ALA A 331 -4.64 15.30 -17.04
N ILE A 332 -4.24 14.16 -16.47
CA ILE A 332 -2.89 13.97 -15.91
C ILE A 332 -1.83 14.08 -17.03
N LEU A 333 -2.05 13.42 -18.16
CA LEU A 333 -1.14 13.50 -19.31
C LEU A 333 -0.98 14.94 -19.82
N ALA A 334 -2.07 15.69 -19.91
CA ALA A 334 -2.04 17.10 -20.31
C ALA A 334 -1.28 17.96 -19.29
N ALA A 335 -1.39 17.67 -17.99
CA ALA A 335 -0.69 18.40 -16.93
C ALA A 335 0.80 18.05 -16.83
N MET A 336 1.22 16.92 -17.39
CA MET A 336 2.63 16.52 -17.47
C MET A 336 3.42 17.28 -18.54
N GLY A 337 2.76 17.86 -19.56
CA GLY A 337 3.34 18.60 -20.68
C GLY A 337 3.87 17.71 -21.79
#